data_20e7d4895eca1b9022264e0e19ec7f76
#
_entry.id   20e7d4895eca1b9022264e0e19ec7f76
#
_cell.length_a   1.000
_cell.length_b   1.000
_cell.length_c   1.000
_cell.angle_alpha   90.00
_cell.angle_beta   90.00
_cell.angle_gamma   90.00
#
_symmetry.space_group_name_H-M   'P 1'
#
loop_
_entity.id
_entity.type
_entity.pdbx_description
1 polymer ?
#
loop_
_entity_poly.entity_id
_entity_poly.type
_entity_poly.pdbx_seq_one_letter_code
_entity_poly.pdbx_strand_id
1 'polypeptide(L)'
;MEILGKNYEFKYSLRSMFVWEEITGKPFEVKTLLDTYILAYACIISNPENPSLEFNDFINYCDEHPEVIEEFNKFMSDEMKKRELLKKKVTKKKTQGKN
;
A
#
# COMPACT_ATOMS: atom_id res chain seq x y z
N MET A 1 -12.39 5.91 0.80
CA MET A 1 -11.77 7.11 0.15
C MET A 1 -12.39 7.30 -1.22
N GLU A 2 -12.78 8.49 -1.55
CA GLU A 2 -13.37 8.80 -2.85
C GLU A 2 -12.34 9.37 -3.81
N ILE A 3 -12.28 8.80 -5.01
CA ILE A 3 -11.45 9.30 -6.12
C ILE A 3 -12.33 9.33 -7.37
N LEU A 4 -12.47 10.50 -7.98
CA LEU A 4 -13.27 10.68 -9.19
C LEU A 4 -14.70 10.14 -9.05
N GLY A 5 -15.31 10.37 -7.89
CA GLY A 5 -16.69 10.00 -7.62
C GLY A 5 -16.93 8.53 -7.28
N LYS A 6 -15.89 7.73 -7.13
CA LYS A 6 -15.99 6.32 -6.76
C LYS A 6 -15.22 6.03 -5.48
N ASN A 7 -15.69 5.04 -4.72
CA ASN A 7 -15.03 4.64 -3.49
C ASN A 7 -13.94 3.61 -3.75
N TYR A 8 -12.78 3.83 -3.12
CA TYR A 8 -11.63 2.94 -3.20
C TYR A 8 -11.09 2.68 -1.80
N GLU A 9 -10.55 1.48 -1.60
CA GLU A 9 -9.87 1.13 -0.36
C GLU A 9 -8.47 0.60 -0.67
N PHE A 10 -7.50 1.01 0.13
CA PHE A 10 -6.15 0.47 0.02
C PHE A 10 -6.10 -0.94 0.60
N LYS A 11 -5.31 -1.80 -0.04
CA LYS A 11 -5.02 -3.13 0.48
C LYS A 11 -3.53 -3.42 0.24
N TYR A 12 -2.81 -3.64 1.32
CA TYR A 12 -1.39 -3.96 1.25
C TYR A 12 -1.20 -5.46 1.38
N SER A 13 -0.64 -6.10 0.35
CA SER A 13 -0.51 -7.55 0.26
C SER A 13 0.68 -7.91 -0.63
N LEU A 14 1.02 -9.19 -0.71
CA LEU A 14 2.03 -9.63 -1.67
C LEU A 14 1.65 -9.21 -3.09
N ARG A 15 0.36 -9.25 -3.42
CA ARG A 15 -0.10 -8.84 -4.75
C ARG A 15 0.22 -7.38 -5.02
N SER A 16 0.04 -6.49 -4.05
CA SER A 16 0.38 -5.08 -4.24
C SER A 16 1.88 -4.90 -4.46
N MET A 17 2.72 -5.67 -3.77
CA MET A 17 4.17 -5.64 -3.98
C MET A 17 4.53 -6.15 -5.38
N PHE A 18 3.89 -7.22 -5.83
CA PHE A 18 4.11 -7.75 -7.19
C PHE A 18 3.68 -6.76 -8.26
N VAL A 19 2.53 -6.12 -8.07
CA VAL A 19 2.06 -5.07 -8.99
C VAL A 19 3.06 -3.92 -9.05
N TRP A 20 3.59 -3.52 -7.89
CA TRP A 20 4.62 -2.47 -7.83
C TRP A 20 5.85 -2.86 -8.66
N GLU A 21 6.32 -4.11 -8.51
CA GLU A 21 7.47 -4.60 -9.29
C GLU A 21 7.18 -4.66 -10.78
N GLU A 22 5.98 -5.05 -11.16
CA GLU A 22 5.57 -5.07 -12.57
C GLU A 22 5.57 -3.68 -13.18
N ILE A 23 5.06 -2.69 -12.44
CA ILE A 23 5.00 -1.31 -12.93
C ILE A 23 6.40 -0.70 -13.04
N THR A 24 7.25 -0.91 -12.04
CA THR A 24 8.57 -0.26 -11.97
C THR A 24 9.64 -1.03 -12.71
N GLY A 25 9.48 -2.33 -12.88
CA GLY A 25 10.52 -3.20 -13.42
C GLY A 25 11.72 -3.40 -12.50
N LYS A 26 11.55 -3.10 -11.20
CA LYS A 26 12.60 -3.18 -10.18
C LYS A 26 12.17 -4.04 -9.01
N PRO A 27 13.12 -4.60 -8.24
CA PRO A 27 12.78 -5.27 -6.98
C PRO A 27 12.10 -4.29 -6.03
N PHE A 28 11.16 -4.80 -5.23
CA PHE A 28 10.34 -3.97 -4.36
C PHE A 28 11.19 -3.26 -3.30
N GLU A 29 11.32 -1.94 -3.46
CA GLU A 29 12.04 -1.09 -2.53
C GLU A 29 11.58 0.35 -2.75
N VAL A 30 10.90 0.92 -1.77
CA VAL A 30 10.34 2.27 -1.89
C VAL A 30 11.37 3.27 -1.42
N LYS A 31 11.93 4.04 -2.34
CA LYS A 31 12.98 5.03 -2.07
C LYS A 31 12.60 6.45 -2.44
N THR A 32 11.83 6.63 -3.51
CA THR A 32 11.54 7.95 -4.06
C THR A 32 10.07 8.30 -3.87
N LEU A 33 9.76 9.58 -4.13
CA LEU A 33 8.37 10.02 -4.12
C LEU A 33 7.54 9.25 -5.15
N LEU A 34 8.08 9.04 -6.33
CA LEU A 34 7.41 8.27 -7.37
C LEU A 34 7.13 6.86 -6.89
N ASP A 35 8.10 6.22 -6.24
CA ASP A 35 7.93 4.86 -5.70
C ASP A 35 6.76 4.80 -4.72
N THR A 36 6.60 5.82 -3.88
CA THR A 36 5.51 5.90 -2.91
C THR A 36 4.15 6.00 -3.61
N TYR A 37 4.03 6.85 -4.62
CA TYR A 37 2.78 6.99 -5.36
C TYR A 37 2.44 5.73 -6.16
N ILE A 38 3.44 5.07 -6.71
CA ILE A 38 3.23 3.78 -7.39
C ILE A 38 2.74 2.73 -6.40
N LEU A 39 3.28 2.73 -5.17
CA LEU A 39 2.81 1.80 -4.14
C LEU A 39 1.36 2.08 -3.75
N ALA A 40 1.00 3.35 -3.58
CA ALA A 40 -0.40 3.72 -3.28
C ALA A 40 -1.32 3.22 -4.39
N TYR A 41 -0.95 3.45 -5.63
CA TYR A 41 -1.71 2.96 -6.78
C TYR A 41 -1.80 1.43 -6.79
N ALA A 42 -0.68 0.75 -6.55
CA ALA A 42 -0.65 -0.71 -6.50
C ALA A 42 -1.58 -1.26 -5.41
N CYS A 43 -1.63 -0.59 -4.26
CA CYS A 43 -2.54 -0.97 -3.17
C CYS A 43 -4.01 -0.78 -3.54
N ILE A 44 -4.30 0.10 -4.48
CA ILE A 44 -5.67 0.30 -4.98
C ILE A 44 -6.02 -0.78 -6.00
N ILE A 45 -5.20 -0.94 -7.05
CA ILE A 45 -5.56 -1.82 -8.16
C ILE A 45 -5.42 -3.31 -7.82
N SER A 46 -4.63 -3.64 -6.81
CA SER A 46 -4.51 -5.03 -6.35
C SER A 46 -5.69 -5.47 -5.48
N ASN A 47 -6.53 -4.54 -5.06
CA ASN A 47 -7.74 -4.86 -4.30
C ASN A 47 -8.87 -5.16 -5.28
N PRO A 48 -9.33 -6.43 -5.37
CA PRO A 48 -10.32 -6.81 -6.39
C PRO A 48 -11.69 -6.18 -6.18
N GLU A 49 -11.97 -5.62 -5.02
CA GLU A 49 -13.24 -4.99 -4.73
C GLU A 49 -13.30 -3.54 -5.24
N ASN A 50 -12.17 -2.96 -5.59
CA ASN A 50 -12.12 -1.59 -6.11
C ASN A 50 -12.52 -1.55 -7.59
N PRO A 51 -13.17 -0.44 -8.02
CA PRO A 51 -13.32 -0.20 -9.44
C PRO A 51 -11.96 0.00 -10.11
N SER A 52 -11.91 -0.17 -11.42
CA SER A 52 -10.67 0.09 -12.17
C SER A 52 -10.28 1.57 -12.08
N LEU A 53 -8.98 1.84 -12.15
CA LEU A 53 -8.44 3.20 -12.07
C LEU A 53 -7.15 3.27 -12.88
N GLU A 54 -7.09 4.20 -13.82
CA GLU A 54 -5.89 4.43 -14.60
C GLU A 54 -4.86 5.21 -13.79
N PHE A 55 -3.58 4.92 -13.98
CA PHE A 55 -2.52 5.58 -13.23
C PHE A 55 -2.51 7.09 -13.45
N ASN A 56 -2.67 7.52 -14.70
CA ASN A 56 -2.69 8.97 -15.00
C ASN A 56 -3.85 9.68 -14.31
N ASP A 57 -5.02 9.04 -14.26
CA ASP A 57 -6.17 9.60 -13.57
C ASP A 57 -5.93 9.71 -12.08
N PHE A 58 -5.29 8.69 -11.50
CA PHE A 58 -4.92 8.69 -10.09
C PHE A 58 -3.96 9.84 -9.77
N ILE A 59 -2.90 10.00 -10.57
CA ILE A 59 -1.90 11.05 -10.35
C ILE A 59 -2.50 12.43 -10.52
N ASN A 60 -3.32 12.62 -11.56
CA ASN A 60 -3.99 13.91 -11.78
C ASN A 60 -4.89 14.27 -10.61
N TYR A 61 -5.60 13.28 -10.07
CA TYR A 61 -6.46 13.50 -8.92
C TYR A 61 -5.62 13.84 -7.67
N CYS A 62 -4.53 13.14 -7.43
CA CYS A 62 -3.64 13.37 -6.29
C CYS A 62 -3.02 14.77 -6.34
N ASP A 63 -2.74 15.28 -7.54
CA ASP A 63 -2.17 16.60 -7.74
C ASP A 63 -3.06 17.70 -7.14
N GLU A 64 -4.37 17.52 -7.23
CA GLU A 64 -5.36 18.47 -6.71
C GLU A 64 -5.89 18.07 -5.31
N HIS A 65 -5.57 16.86 -4.85
CA HIS A 65 -6.09 16.31 -3.60
C HIS A 65 -4.97 15.67 -2.78
N PRO A 66 -4.15 16.51 -2.11
CA PRO A 66 -3.02 15.98 -1.32
C PRO A 66 -3.45 15.07 -0.16
N GLU A 67 -4.73 15.13 0.23
CA GLU A 67 -5.25 14.27 1.29
C GLU A 67 -5.20 12.78 0.93
N VAL A 68 -5.13 12.45 -0.37
CA VAL A 68 -5.06 11.04 -0.79
C VAL A 68 -3.77 10.37 -0.30
N ILE A 69 -2.63 11.05 -0.51
CA ILE A 69 -1.35 10.47 -0.09
C ILE A 69 -1.21 10.50 1.45
N GLU A 70 -1.80 11.48 2.10
CA GLU A 70 -1.82 11.54 3.56
C GLU A 70 -2.58 10.35 4.12
N GLU A 71 -3.74 10.04 3.53
CA GLU A 71 -4.54 8.88 3.93
C GLU A 71 -3.79 7.58 3.68
N PHE A 72 -3.09 7.48 2.54
CA PHE A 72 -2.26 6.32 2.24
C PHE A 72 -1.13 6.15 3.27
N ASN A 73 -0.44 7.23 3.61
CA ASN A 73 0.64 7.18 4.59
C ASN A 73 0.14 6.72 5.96
N LYS A 74 -1.04 7.19 6.36
CA LYS A 74 -1.67 6.74 7.60
C LYS A 74 -2.01 5.25 7.51
N PHE A 75 -2.59 4.82 6.39
CA PHE A 75 -2.91 3.42 6.16
C PHE A 75 -1.66 2.54 6.29
N MET A 76 -0.57 2.93 5.65
CA MET A 76 0.69 2.17 5.71
C MET A 76 1.28 2.15 7.11
N SER A 77 1.22 3.25 7.82
CA SER A 77 1.68 3.31 9.20
C SER A 77 0.92 2.30 10.08
N ASP A 78 -0.40 2.25 9.92
CA ASP A 78 -1.23 1.30 10.67
C ASP A 78 -0.92 -0.15 10.28
N GLU A 79 -0.71 -0.41 8.99
CA GLU A 79 -0.35 -1.74 8.50
C GLU A 79 1.00 -2.21 9.04
N MET A 80 1.98 -1.32 9.08
CA MET A 80 3.31 -1.65 9.61
C MET A 80 3.23 -1.96 11.10
N LYS A 81 2.43 -1.23 11.87
CA LYS A 81 2.21 -1.50 13.29
C LYS A 81 1.59 -2.86 13.51
N LYS A 82 0.61 -3.23 12.72
CA LYS A 82 -0.03 -4.56 12.80
C LYS A 82 0.98 -5.67 12.54
N ARG A 83 1.79 -5.53 11.49
CA ARG A 83 2.79 -6.53 11.11
C ARG A 83 3.89 -6.65 12.17
N GLU A 84 4.29 -5.54 12.76
CA GLU A 84 5.28 -5.53 13.82
C GLU A 84 4.76 -6.24 15.07
N LEU A 85 3.50 -5.99 15.45
CA LEU A 85 2.88 -6.67 16.58
C LEU A 85 2.81 -8.18 16.36
N LEU A 86 2.43 -8.61 15.16
CA LEU A 86 2.38 -10.03 14.81
C LEU A 86 3.77 -10.65 14.86
N LYS A 87 4.77 -9.95 14.36
CA LYS A 87 6.16 -10.41 14.37
C LYS A 87 6.68 -10.57 15.81
N LYS A 88 6.36 -9.63 16.68
CA LYS A 88 6.73 -9.69 18.11
C LYS A 88 6.10 -10.89 18.79
N LYS A 89 4.80 -11.16 18.51
CA LYS A 89 4.11 -12.32 19.06
C LYS A 89 4.75 -13.63 18.62
N VAL A 90 5.10 -13.74 17.34
CA VAL A 90 5.76 -14.93 16.79
C VAL A 90 7.13 -15.11 17.40
N THR A 91 7.92 -14.05 17.52
CA THR A 91 9.26 -14.09 18.13
C THR A 91 9.18 -14.52 19.60
N LYS A 92 8.22 -13.96 20.34
CA LYS A 92 8.01 -14.30 21.75
C LYS A 92 7.63 -15.79 21.91
N LYS A 93 6.78 -16.30 21.04
CA LYS A 93 6.38 -17.71 21.02
C LYS A 93 7.56 -18.63 20.74
N LYS A 94 8.41 -18.27 19.76
CA LYS A 94 9.62 -19.02 19.43
C LYS A 94 10.61 -19.06 20.60
N THR A 95 10.80 -17.95 21.28
CA THR A 95 11.71 -17.87 22.43
C THR A 95 11.23 -18.77 23.56
N GLN A 96 9.93 -18.83 23.81
CA GLN A 96 9.36 -19.74 24.82
C GLN A 96 9.51 -21.21 24.43
N GLY A 97 9.44 -21.52 23.16
CA GLY A 97 9.59 -22.88 22.67
C GLY A 97 11.00 -23.43 22.73
N LYS A 98 11.99 -22.59 22.92
CA LYS A 98 13.41 -22.98 23.03
C LYS A 98 13.83 -23.38 24.43
N ASN A 99 13.04 -23.07 25.39
CA ASN A 99 13.29 -23.44 26.79
C ASN A 99 12.64 -24.75 27.15
#